data_2b4241b1e8f6854a11302ae6c7e99f15
#
_entry.id   2b4241b1e8f6854a11302ae6c7e99f15
#
_cell.length_a   1.000
_cell.length_b   1.000
_cell.length_c   1.000
_cell.angle_alpha   90.00
_cell.angle_beta   90.00
_cell.angle_gamma   90.00
#
_symmetry.space_group_name_H-M   'P 1'
#
loop_
_entity.id
_entity.type
_entity.pdbx_description
1 polymer ?
#
loop_
_entity_poly.entity_id
_entity_poly.type
_entity_poly.pdbx_seq_one_letter_code
_entity_poly.pdbx_strand_id
1 'polypeptide(L)'
;MQLERAQDFDLDVIICGRGGGSIEDLWAFNEEIVARAIYASNIPIISAVGHEIDFTIADFVADLRAPTPTGAAEMAVPNMSDLKNLLDQYQIRSNEAINNKIKISTNKLNELKNKYIL
;
A
#
# COMPACT_ATOMS: atom_id res chain seq x y z
N MET A 1 2.11 -24.86 11.02
CA MET A 1 1.03 -24.16 10.30
C MET A 1 1.59 -23.52 9.04
N GLN A 2 0.79 -23.30 8.00
CA GLN A 2 1.31 -22.71 6.73
C GLN A 2 1.84 -21.28 6.92
N LEU A 3 1.24 -20.50 7.81
CA LEU A 3 1.69 -19.14 8.15
C LEU A 3 3.10 -19.10 8.76
N GLU A 4 3.46 -20.07 9.59
CA GLU A 4 4.81 -20.17 10.15
C GLU A 4 5.84 -20.46 9.07
N ARG A 5 5.49 -21.34 8.11
CA ARG A 5 6.35 -21.64 6.95
C ARG A 5 6.53 -20.46 6.00
N ALA A 6 5.53 -19.60 5.88
CA ALA A 6 5.61 -18.40 5.04
C ALA A 6 6.72 -17.44 5.50
N GLN A 7 7.06 -17.44 6.81
CA GLN A 7 8.15 -16.61 7.34
C GLN A 7 9.54 -17.02 6.85
N ASP A 8 9.68 -18.25 6.33
CA ASP A 8 10.95 -18.76 5.81
C ASP A 8 11.22 -18.30 4.36
N PHE A 9 10.25 -17.63 3.74
CA PHE A 9 10.35 -17.10 2.38
C PHE A 9 10.53 -15.57 2.42
N ASP A 10 11.22 -15.05 1.42
CA ASP A 10 11.36 -13.61 1.18
C ASP A 10 10.08 -13.07 0.51
N LEU A 11 9.07 -12.80 1.34
CA LEU A 11 7.75 -12.34 0.92
C LEU A 11 7.51 -10.92 1.43
N ASP A 12 6.94 -10.08 0.58
CA ASP A 12 6.55 -8.70 0.92
C ASP A 12 5.20 -8.63 1.64
N VAL A 13 4.28 -9.52 1.32
CA VAL A 13 2.91 -9.57 1.88
C VAL A 13 2.33 -10.98 1.82
N ILE A 14 1.49 -11.30 2.78
CA ILE A 14 0.72 -12.55 2.82
C ILE A 14 -0.77 -12.22 2.69
N ILE A 15 -1.44 -12.88 1.75
CA ILE A 15 -2.91 -12.83 1.67
C ILE A 15 -3.45 -14.10 2.32
N CYS A 16 -4.19 -13.92 3.40
CA CYS A 16 -4.86 -14.98 4.11
C CYS A 16 -6.34 -15.01 3.69
N GLY A 17 -6.70 -15.99 2.90
CA GLY A 17 -8.06 -16.08 2.36
C GLY A 17 -8.55 -17.52 2.33
N ARG A 18 -9.85 -17.69 2.07
CA ARG A 18 -10.44 -19.00 1.84
C ARG A 18 -10.97 -19.12 0.41
N GLY A 19 -10.95 -20.34 -0.11
CA GLY A 19 -11.72 -20.68 -1.31
C GLY A 19 -13.23 -20.67 -1.05
N GLY A 20 -14.04 -20.80 -2.09
CA GLY A 20 -15.48 -20.99 -1.95
C GLY A 20 -15.78 -22.24 -1.13
N GLY A 21 -16.49 -22.11 -0.01
CA GLY A 21 -16.81 -23.18 0.92
C GLY A 21 -17.92 -22.80 1.89
N SER A 22 -18.29 -23.72 2.78
CA SER A 22 -19.34 -23.54 3.76
C SER A 22 -18.94 -22.57 4.90
N ILE A 23 -19.93 -22.16 5.70
CA ILE A 23 -19.73 -21.37 6.92
C ILE A 23 -18.77 -22.10 7.90
N GLU A 24 -18.73 -23.42 7.86
CA GLU A 24 -17.83 -24.23 8.70
C GLU A 24 -16.36 -23.96 8.44
N ASP A 25 -15.99 -23.59 7.22
CA ASP A 25 -14.60 -23.21 6.85
C ASP A 25 -14.17 -21.88 7.49
N LEU A 26 -15.12 -21.03 7.89
CA LEU A 26 -14.83 -19.78 8.62
C LEU A 26 -14.36 -20.02 10.06
N TRP A 27 -14.77 -21.11 10.70
CA TRP A 27 -14.45 -21.40 12.09
C TRP A 27 -12.97 -21.56 12.34
N ALA A 28 -12.23 -22.10 11.38
CA ALA A 28 -10.80 -22.25 11.46
C ALA A 28 -10.08 -20.89 11.63
N PHE A 29 -10.66 -19.81 11.10
CA PHE A 29 -10.11 -18.47 11.21
C PHE A 29 -10.52 -17.72 12.48
N ASN A 30 -11.36 -18.35 13.31
CA ASN A 30 -11.72 -17.89 14.65
C ASN A 30 -10.92 -18.60 15.77
N GLU A 31 -10.00 -19.47 15.42
CA GLU A 31 -9.16 -20.15 16.39
C GLU A 31 -8.04 -19.25 16.90
N GLU A 32 -7.78 -19.31 18.21
CA GLU A 32 -6.72 -18.52 18.87
C GLU A 32 -5.34 -18.78 18.26
N ILE A 33 -5.04 -20.01 17.88
CA ILE A 33 -3.76 -20.37 17.26
C ILE A 33 -3.52 -19.61 15.97
N VAL A 34 -4.57 -19.41 15.18
CA VAL A 34 -4.52 -18.63 13.92
C VAL A 34 -4.30 -17.15 14.20
N ALA A 35 -5.06 -16.60 15.14
CA ALA A 35 -4.93 -15.21 15.56
C ALA A 35 -3.52 -14.89 16.07
N ARG A 36 -2.96 -15.76 16.91
CA ARG A 36 -1.61 -15.59 17.43
C ARG A 36 -0.54 -15.71 16.35
N ALA A 37 -0.72 -16.60 15.37
CA ALA A 37 0.21 -16.74 14.25
C ALA A 37 0.18 -15.50 13.33
N ILE A 38 -0.99 -14.90 13.11
CA ILE A 38 -1.13 -13.65 12.37
C ILE A 38 -0.43 -12.52 13.12
N TYR A 39 -0.71 -12.38 14.42
CA TYR A 39 -0.10 -11.35 15.25
C TYR A 39 1.43 -11.45 15.34
N ALA A 40 1.97 -12.65 15.38
CA ALA A 40 3.42 -12.90 15.46
C ALA A 40 4.13 -12.79 14.09
N SER A 41 3.41 -12.57 13.01
CA SER A 41 4.00 -12.44 11.68
C SER A 41 4.83 -11.18 11.54
N ASN A 42 6.04 -11.31 11.01
CA ASN A 42 6.88 -10.18 10.61
C ASN A 42 6.54 -9.65 9.22
N ILE A 43 5.78 -10.44 8.45
CA ILE A 43 5.35 -10.09 7.10
C ILE A 43 3.91 -9.56 7.21
N PRO A 44 3.59 -8.40 6.61
CA PRO A 44 2.23 -7.86 6.60
C PRO A 44 1.21 -8.87 6.07
N ILE A 45 0.06 -8.97 6.75
CA ILE A 45 -1.00 -9.92 6.39
C ILE A 45 -2.28 -9.17 6.03
N ILE A 46 -2.84 -9.49 4.87
CA ILE A 46 -4.17 -9.06 4.44
C ILE A 46 -5.13 -10.22 4.64
N SER A 47 -6.15 -10.05 5.47
CA SER A 47 -7.21 -11.02 5.61
C SER A 47 -8.28 -10.82 4.54
N ALA A 48 -8.61 -11.90 3.83
CA ALA A 48 -9.67 -11.95 2.83
C ALA A 48 -10.60 -13.16 3.10
N VAL A 49 -10.88 -13.40 4.37
CA VAL A 49 -11.64 -14.57 4.85
C VAL A 49 -13.13 -14.28 4.92
N GLY A 50 -13.51 -13.18 5.57
CA GLY A 50 -14.89 -12.79 5.77
C GLY A 50 -15.46 -12.01 4.59
N HIS A 51 -16.75 -12.23 4.28
CA HIS A 51 -17.52 -11.36 3.41
C HIS A 51 -17.92 -10.08 4.14
N GLU A 52 -18.64 -9.17 3.47
CA GLU A 52 -18.96 -7.82 3.98
C GLU A 52 -19.51 -7.79 5.41
N ILE A 53 -20.32 -8.76 5.80
CA ILE A 53 -20.99 -8.83 7.12
C ILE A 53 -20.40 -9.88 8.07
N ASP A 54 -19.57 -10.80 7.57
CA ASP A 54 -18.99 -11.88 8.36
C ASP A 54 -17.56 -11.55 8.76
N PHE A 55 -17.34 -11.28 10.05
CA PHE A 55 -16.02 -11.01 10.58
C PHE A 55 -15.49 -12.23 11.33
N THR A 56 -14.22 -12.53 11.14
CA THR A 56 -13.48 -13.53 11.92
C THR A 56 -12.46 -12.86 12.82
N ILE A 57 -11.94 -13.58 13.82
CA ILE A 57 -10.83 -13.07 14.66
C ILE A 57 -9.60 -12.77 13.79
N ALA A 58 -9.36 -13.55 12.75
CA ALA A 58 -8.28 -13.30 11.80
C ALA A 58 -8.40 -11.91 11.13
N ASP A 59 -9.63 -11.46 10.81
CA ASP A 59 -9.88 -10.15 10.21
C ASP A 59 -9.52 -8.98 11.16
N PHE A 60 -9.68 -9.19 12.47
CA PHE A 60 -9.35 -8.16 13.48
C PHE A 60 -7.87 -8.10 13.81
N VAL A 61 -7.14 -9.18 13.64
CA VAL A 61 -5.72 -9.28 13.98
C VAL A 61 -4.81 -8.96 12.79
N ALA A 62 -5.29 -9.18 11.57
CA ALA A 62 -4.56 -8.87 10.35
C ALA A 62 -4.28 -7.36 10.20
N ASP A 63 -3.23 -7.00 9.49
CA ASP A 63 -2.85 -5.61 9.25
C ASP A 63 -3.89 -4.88 8.38
N LEU A 64 -4.47 -5.58 7.41
CA LEU A 64 -5.56 -5.10 6.57
C LEU A 64 -6.62 -6.19 6.39
N ARG A 65 -7.85 -5.76 6.15
CA ARG A 65 -8.98 -6.61 5.77
C ARG A 65 -9.48 -6.24 4.38
N ALA A 66 -9.67 -7.24 3.55
CA ALA A 66 -10.35 -7.11 2.27
C ALA A 66 -11.62 -7.95 2.25
N PRO A 67 -12.73 -7.48 1.66
CA PRO A 67 -13.98 -8.21 1.61
C PRO A 67 -13.93 -9.42 0.67
N THR A 68 -12.95 -9.46 -0.22
CA THR A 68 -12.76 -10.54 -1.20
C THR A 68 -11.28 -10.80 -1.43
N PRO A 69 -10.90 -12.03 -1.87
CA PRO A 69 -9.52 -12.33 -2.28
C PRO A 69 -9.01 -11.43 -3.42
N THR A 70 -9.87 -11.07 -4.36
CA THR A 70 -9.54 -10.13 -5.44
C THR A 70 -9.21 -8.74 -4.89
N GLY A 71 -10.05 -8.24 -3.97
CA GLY A 71 -9.80 -6.97 -3.29
C GLY A 71 -8.49 -6.99 -2.49
N ALA A 72 -8.15 -8.12 -1.85
CA ALA A 72 -6.86 -8.27 -1.17
C ALA A 72 -5.68 -8.18 -2.16
N ALA A 73 -5.80 -8.80 -3.33
CA ALA A 73 -4.77 -8.72 -4.35
C ALA A 73 -4.59 -7.29 -4.88
N GLU A 74 -5.68 -6.56 -5.08
CA GLU A 74 -5.65 -5.14 -5.47
C GLU A 74 -5.00 -4.26 -4.40
N MET A 75 -5.24 -4.55 -3.11
CA MET A 75 -4.61 -3.84 -2.00
C MET A 75 -3.13 -4.17 -1.85
N ALA A 76 -2.73 -5.40 -2.17
CA ALA A 76 -1.35 -5.87 -2.04
C ALA A 76 -0.40 -5.27 -3.07
N VAL A 77 -0.91 -4.91 -4.25
CA VAL A 77 -0.09 -4.44 -5.37
C VAL A 77 -0.55 -3.03 -5.77
N PRO A 78 0.37 -2.05 -5.79
CA PRO A 78 0.02 -0.72 -6.24
C PRO A 78 -0.36 -0.74 -7.73
N ASN A 79 -1.36 0.05 -8.09
CA ASN A 79 -1.76 0.22 -9.48
C ASN A 79 -0.65 0.97 -10.24
N MET A 80 -0.05 0.30 -11.22
CA MET A 80 1.04 0.85 -12.03
C MET A 80 0.64 2.13 -12.79
N SER A 81 -0.63 2.23 -13.20
CA SER A 81 -1.16 3.43 -13.84
C SER A 81 -1.16 4.63 -12.89
N ASP A 82 -1.59 4.43 -11.65
CA ASP A 82 -1.62 5.49 -10.64
C ASP A 82 -0.22 5.94 -10.25
N LEU A 83 0.71 5.00 -10.10
CA LEU A 83 2.12 5.31 -9.85
C LEU A 83 2.73 6.13 -10.99
N LYS A 84 2.45 5.76 -12.25
CA LYS A 84 2.93 6.50 -13.41
C LYS A 84 2.38 7.92 -13.43
N ASN A 85 1.07 8.07 -13.22
CA ASN A 85 0.44 9.39 -13.14
C ASN A 85 1.03 10.26 -12.03
N LEU A 86 1.33 9.65 -10.87
CA LEU A 86 1.95 10.35 -9.75
C LEU A 86 3.37 10.82 -10.09
N LEU A 87 4.16 9.99 -10.75
CA LEU A 87 5.49 10.34 -11.22
C LEU A 87 5.46 11.48 -12.24
N ASP A 88 4.54 11.41 -13.19
CA ASP A 88 4.35 12.47 -14.20
C ASP A 88 3.98 13.81 -13.52
N GLN A 89 3.10 13.78 -12.52
CA GLN A 89 2.75 14.97 -11.73
C GLN A 89 3.95 15.55 -10.98
N TYR A 90 4.77 14.70 -10.36
CA TYR A 90 5.98 15.15 -9.68
C TYR A 90 6.99 15.76 -10.65
N GLN A 91 7.13 15.19 -11.85
CA GLN A 91 8.02 15.74 -12.87
C GLN A 91 7.56 17.12 -13.33
N ILE A 92 6.25 17.30 -13.60
CA ILE A 92 5.68 18.59 -13.98
C ILE A 92 5.93 19.63 -12.88
N ARG A 93 5.58 19.32 -11.63
CA ARG A 93 5.76 20.23 -10.48
C ARG A 93 7.23 20.60 -10.26
N SER A 94 8.14 19.63 -10.42
CA SER A 94 9.58 19.88 -10.31
C SER A 94 10.07 20.85 -11.39
N ASN A 95 9.65 20.63 -12.64
CA ASN A 95 10.00 21.50 -13.76
C ASN A 95 9.46 22.93 -13.57
N GLU A 96 8.20 23.05 -13.12
CA GLU A 96 7.61 24.36 -12.82
C GLU A 96 8.37 25.09 -11.70
N ALA A 97 8.74 24.40 -10.63
CA ALA A 97 9.49 24.98 -9.53
C ALA A 97 10.87 25.47 -9.98
N ILE A 98 11.58 24.68 -10.79
CA ILE A 98 12.87 25.05 -11.36
C ILE A 98 12.73 26.27 -12.28
N ASN A 99 11.77 26.25 -13.20
CA ASN A 99 11.52 27.35 -14.13
C ASN A 99 11.16 28.65 -13.40
N ASN A 100 10.34 28.57 -12.37
CA ASN A 100 10.02 29.71 -11.53
C ASN A 100 11.26 30.29 -10.82
N LYS A 101 12.11 29.42 -10.29
CA LYS A 101 13.36 29.82 -9.64
C LYS A 101 14.31 30.50 -10.61
N ILE A 102 14.46 29.95 -11.81
CA ILE A 102 15.25 30.55 -12.89
C ILE A 102 14.69 31.93 -13.26
N LYS A 103 13.36 32.03 -13.46
CA LYS A 103 12.71 33.29 -13.80
C LYS A 103 12.93 34.38 -12.74
N ILE A 104 12.76 34.05 -11.47
CA ILE A 104 13.01 34.97 -10.36
C ILE A 104 14.48 35.42 -10.35
N SER A 105 15.41 34.49 -10.50
CA SER A 105 16.84 34.81 -10.51
C SER A 105 17.24 35.67 -11.72
N THR A 106 16.66 35.38 -12.89
CA THR A 106 16.90 36.17 -14.12
C THR A 106 16.33 37.57 -13.96
N ASN A 107 15.15 37.75 -13.42
CA ASN A 107 14.54 39.07 -13.19
C ASN A 107 15.39 39.88 -12.21
N LYS A 108 15.87 39.25 -11.11
CA LYS A 108 16.73 39.92 -10.15
C LYS A 108 18.07 40.35 -10.77
N LEU A 109 18.65 39.50 -11.64
CA LEU A 109 19.84 39.84 -12.37
C LEU A 109 19.64 41.03 -13.31
N ASN A 110 18.51 41.06 -14.05
CA ASN A 110 18.17 42.14 -14.93
C ASN A 110 17.94 43.46 -14.19
N GLU A 111 17.28 43.41 -13.03
CA GLU A 111 17.12 44.59 -12.16
C GLU A 111 18.46 45.17 -11.72
N LEU A 112 19.38 44.31 -11.27
CA LEU A 112 20.73 44.72 -10.87
C LEU A 112 21.51 45.27 -12.04
N LYS A 113 21.42 44.63 -13.22
CA LYS A 113 22.04 45.11 -14.46
C LYS A 113 21.56 46.51 -14.81
N ASN A 114 20.26 46.75 -14.81
CA ASN A 114 19.67 48.03 -15.14
C ASN A 114 20.01 49.12 -14.10
N LYS A 115 20.26 48.74 -12.86
CA LYS A 115 20.61 49.67 -11.78
C LYS A 115 22.10 50.09 -11.79
N TYR A 116 22.99 49.17 -12.21
CA TYR A 116 24.43 49.37 -12.10
C TYR A 116 25.18 49.44 -13.42
N ILE A 117 24.57 49.08 -14.52
CA ILE A 117 25.16 49.10 -15.87
C ILE A 117 24.20 49.92 -16.74
N LEU A 118 24.34 51.22 -16.61
CA LEU A 118 23.69 52.17 -17.54
C LEU A 118 24.42 52.21 -18.88
#